data_a8b1791cc905c742dd3cd0cfbc6b748f
#
_entry.id   a8b1791cc905c742dd3cd0cfbc6b748f
#
_cell.length_a   1.000
_cell.length_b   1.000
_cell.length_c   1.000
_cell.angle_alpha   90.00
_cell.angle_beta   90.00
_cell.angle_gamma   90.00
#
_symmetry.space_group_name_H-M   'P 1'
#
loop_
_entity.id
_entity.type
_entity.pdbx_description
1 polymer ?
#
loop_
_entity_poly.entity_id
_entity_poly.type
_entity_poly.pdbx_seq_one_letter_code
_entity_poly.pdbx_strand_id
1 'polypeptide(L)'
;MKYADGVVLAADTRATGGSIVVEKNCEKIHYIAPNIYACGAGTAADTQFVNLFMSSNLELQRLNSGRQTRVSSYITSTSSLLYRYQGHLGAYLIVGGYDVTGGHLVMLSAEGK
;
A
#
# COMPACT_ATOMS: atom_id res chain seq x y z
N MET A 1 -6.34 1.46 -11.64
CA MET A 1 -6.61 2.17 -12.91
C MET A 1 -6.58 3.67 -12.64
N LYS A 2 -5.90 4.39 -13.50
CA LYS A 2 -5.74 5.84 -13.37
C LYS A 2 -6.59 6.55 -14.42
N TYR A 3 -7.28 7.63 -14.03
CA TYR A 3 -8.05 8.47 -14.95
C TYR A 3 -7.75 9.94 -14.66
N ALA A 4 -8.39 10.86 -15.42
CA ALA A 4 -8.02 12.28 -15.40
C ALA A 4 -8.02 12.90 -13.99
N ASP A 5 -9.04 12.58 -13.19
CA ASP A 5 -9.25 13.23 -11.89
C ASP A 5 -9.00 12.30 -10.69
N GLY A 6 -8.41 11.13 -10.90
CA GLY A 6 -8.18 10.24 -9.79
C GLY A 6 -7.69 8.86 -10.18
N VAL A 7 -7.79 7.94 -9.23
CA VAL A 7 -7.32 6.58 -9.36
C VAL A 7 -8.35 5.63 -8.76
N VAL A 8 -8.56 4.48 -9.40
CA VAL A 8 -9.46 3.44 -8.92
C VAL A 8 -8.65 2.19 -8.62
N LEU A 9 -8.85 1.64 -7.42
CA LEU A 9 -8.30 0.35 -7.03
C LEU A 9 -9.44 -0.64 -6.82
N ALA A 10 -9.25 -1.85 -7.29
CA ALA A 10 -10.24 -2.91 -7.13
C ALA A 10 -9.55 -4.23 -6.81
N ALA A 11 -10.16 -5.02 -5.94
CA ALA A 11 -9.63 -6.31 -5.55
C ALA A 11 -10.79 -7.22 -5.15
N ASP A 12 -10.56 -8.54 -5.22
CA ASP A 12 -11.52 -9.48 -4.67
C ASP A 12 -11.37 -9.56 -3.14
N THR A 13 -12.18 -10.39 -2.50
CA THR A 13 -12.17 -10.53 -1.03
C THR A 13 -11.78 -11.93 -0.57
N ARG A 14 -11.23 -12.74 -1.46
CA ARG A 14 -10.90 -14.13 -1.15
C ARG A 14 -9.45 -14.25 -0.70
N ALA A 15 -9.24 -14.91 0.44
CA ALA A 15 -7.91 -15.26 0.94
C ALA A 15 -7.79 -16.78 1.02
N THR A 16 -6.68 -17.32 0.54
CA THR A 16 -6.42 -18.76 0.53
C THR A 16 -5.10 -19.07 1.22
N GLY A 17 -5.07 -20.23 1.91
CA GLY A 17 -3.83 -20.82 2.42
C GLY A 17 -3.56 -22.10 1.64
N GLY A 18 -2.74 -22.01 0.60
CA GLY A 18 -2.55 -23.11 -0.32
C GLY A 18 -3.81 -23.37 -1.13
N SER A 19 -4.35 -24.60 -1.05
CA SER A 19 -5.57 -24.97 -1.75
C SER A 19 -6.85 -24.73 -0.92
N ILE A 20 -6.70 -24.26 0.32
CA ILE A 20 -7.83 -24.04 1.23
C ILE A 20 -8.19 -22.56 1.28
N VAL A 21 -9.48 -22.25 1.22
CA VAL A 21 -9.97 -20.89 1.39
C VAL A 21 -10.01 -20.60 2.89
N VAL A 22 -9.14 -19.67 3.33
CA VAL A 22 -9.03 -19.30 4.75
C VAL A 22 -10.10 -18.27 5.10
N GLU A 23 -10.35 -17.32 4.21
CA GLU A 23 -11.33 -16.27 4.45
C GLU A 23 -11.97 -15.83 3.14
N LYS A 24 -13.30 -15.65 3.15
CA LYS A 24 -14.05 -15.23 1.97
C LYS A 24 -14.30 -13.73 1.90
N ASN A 25 -14.13 -13.02 3.00
CA ASN A 25 -14.37 -11.58 3.11
C ASN A 25 -13.15 -10.84 3.62
N CYS A 26 -11.98 -11.12 3.02
CA CYS A 26 -10.73 -10.45 3.37
C CYS A 26 -10.61 -9.13 2.61
N GLU A 27 -10.44 -8.03 3.33
CA GLU A 27 -10.19 -6.74 2.69
C GLU A 27 -8.76 -6.68 2.21
N LYS A 28 -8.58 -6.49 0.91
CA LYS A 28 -7.26 -6.38 0.28
C LYS A 28 -6.88 -4.97 -0.09
N ILE A 29 -7.81 -4.03 0.00
CA ILE A 29 -7.54 -2.61 -0.23
C ILE A 29 -7.36 -1.97 1.14
N HIS A 30 -6.15 -1.51 1.42
CA HIS A 30 -5.78 -1.01 2.74
C HIS A 30 -5.68 0.50 2.74
N TYR A 31 -6.22 1.11 3.80
CA TYR A 31 -6.10 2.54 4.02
C TYR A 31 -4.67 2.88 4.46
N ILE A 32 -4.06 3.83 3.78
CA ILE A 32 -2.73 4.34 4.14
C ILE A 32 -2.85 5.79 4.64
N ALA A 33 -3.53 6.61 3.88
CA ALA A 33 -3.76 8.01 4.20
C ALA A 33 -5.10 8.40 3.56
N PRO A 34 -5.68 9.56 3.94
CA PRO A 34 -6.97 9.96 3.35
C PRO A 34 -6.96 10.01 1.82
N ASN A 35 -5.79 10.22 1.23
CA ASN A 35 -5.63 10.32 -0.21
C ASN A 35 -4.84 9.18 -0.83
N ILE A 36 -4.49 8.14 -0.06
CA ILE A 36 -3.66 7.03 -0.52
C ILE A 36 -4.23 5.71 -0.02
N TYR A 37 -4.45 4.77 -0.95
CA TYR A 37 -4.82 3.39 -0.63
C TYR A 37 -3.86 2.44 -1.33
N ALA A 38 -3.72 1.23 -0.80
CA ALA A 38 -2.84 0.22 -1.36
C ALA A 38 -3.54 -1.13 -1.39
N CYS A 39 -3.35 -1.84 -2.50
CA CYS A 39 -3.77 -3.24 -2.64
C CYS A 39 -2.55 -4.12 -2.46
N GLY A 40 -2.71 -5.23 -1.73
CA GLY A 40 -1.61 -6.13 -1.44
C GLY A 40 -1.74 -7.49 -2.11
N ALA A 41 -0.60 -8.08 -2.43
CA ALA A 41 -0.49 -9.47 -2.87
C ALA A 41 0.69 -10.10 -2.14
N GLY A 42 0.73 -11.44 -2.11
CA GLY A 42 1.76 -12.18 -1.39
C GLY A 42 1.29 -12.58 0.00
N THR A 43 2.20 -12.60 0.97
CA THR A 43 1.89 -13.01 2.34
C THR A 43 1.01 -11.96 3.01
N ALA A 44 -0.20 -12.38 3.42
CA ALA A 44 -1.19 -11.45 3.99
C ALA A 44 -0.66 -10.75 5.26
N ALA A 45 0.02 -11.49 6.13
CA ALA A 45 0.56 -10.93 7.37
C ALA A 45 1.62 -9.86 7.08
N ASP A 46 2.49 -10.10 6.11
CA ASP A 46 3.54 -9.15 5.74
C ASP A 46 2.94 -7.90 5.09
N THR A 47 1.93 -8.09 4.25
CA THR A 47 1.22 -6.97 3.63
C THR A 47 0.53 -6.10 4.68
N GLN A 48 -0.15 -6.72 5.64
CA GLN A 48 -0.75 -6.00 6.76
C GLN A 48 0.28 -5.24 7.59
N PHE A 49 1.39 -5.89 7.91
CA PHE A 49 2.46 -5.27 8.68
C PHE A 49 2.98 -4.01 7.99
N VAL A 50 3.30 -4.12 6.71
CA VAL A 50 3.83 -2.98 5.93
C VAL A 50 2.80 -1.84 5.89
N ASN A 51 1.54 -2.16 5.63
CA ASN A 51 0.50 -1.15 5.51
C ASN A 51 0.23 -0.44 6.84
N LEU A 52 0.16 -1.19 7.95
CA LEU A 52 -0.05 -0.59 9.27
C LEU A 52 1.14 0.27 9.69
N PHE A 53 2.36 -0.24 9.47
CA PHE A 53 3.57 0.49 9.81
C PHE A 53 3.66 1.81 9.05
N MET A 54 3.42 1.77 7.74
CA MET A 54 3.49 2.97 6.91
C MET A 54 2.35 3.94 7.20
N SER A 55 1.14 3.43 7.44
CA SER A 55 0.00 4.28 7.78
C SER A 55 0.26 5.05 9.08
N SER A 56 0.82 4.40 10.09
CA SER A 56 1.16 5.03 11.35
C SER A 56 2.21 6.13 11.18
N ASN A 57 3.27 5.83 10.43
CA ASN A 57 4.34 6.79 10.18
C ASN A 57 3.85 8.02 9.41
N LEU A 58 3.01 7.82 8.42
CA LEU A 58 2.47 8.91 7.63
C LEU A 58 1.51 9.76 8.43
N GLU A 59 0.74 9.15 9.33
CA GLU A 59 -0.13 9.92 10.24
C GLU A 59 0.69 10.85 11.11
N LEU A 60 1.80 10.37 11.66
CA LEU A 60 2.71 11.21 12.44
C LEU A 60 3.28 12.36 11.60
N GLN A 61 3.66 12.10 10.37
CA GLN A 61 4.16 13.13 9.47
C GLN A 61 3.10 14.20 9.18
N ARG A 62 1.84 13.79 8.98
CA ARG A 62 0.76 14.75 8.76
C ARG A 62 0.51 15.63 9.98
N LEU A 63 0.58 15.04 11.18
CA LEU A 63 0.42 15.79 12.42
C LEU A 63 1.54 16.81 12.61
N ASN A 64 2.76 16.46 12.23
CA ASN A 64 3.91 17.36 12.38
C ASN A 64 3.92 18.47 11.31
N SER A 65 3.59 18.14 10.07
CA SER A 65 3.68 19.10 8.97
C SER A 65 2.38 19.86 8.69
N GLY A 66 1.24 19.30 9.12
CA GLY A 66 -0.09 19.85 8.83
C GLY A 66 -0.46 19.77 7.35
N ARG A 67 0.21 18.93 6.57
CA ARG A 67 0.01 18.84 5.12
C ARG A 67 -0.41 17.42 4.70
N GLN A 68 -1.11 17.36 3.57
CA GLN A 68 -1.47 16.11 2.95
C GLN A 68 -0.21 15.35 2.51
N THR A 69 -0.22 14.03 2.69
CA THR A 69 0.90 13.17 2.29
C THR A 69 1.00 13.08 0.77
N ARG A 70 2.21 13.21 0.26
CA ARG A 70 2.48 12.97 -1.16
C ARG A 70 2.67 11.49 -1.41
N VAL A 71 2.15 11.02 -2.54
CA VAL A 71 2.31 9.61 -2.94
C VAL A 71 3.78 9.25 -3.08
N SER A 72 4.61 10.15 -3.62
CA SER A 72 6.05 9.92 -3.77
C SER A 72 6.74 9.67 -2.43
N SER A 73 6.35 10.38 -1.38
CA SER A 73 6.90 10.17 -0.04
C SER A 73 6.59 8.78 0.48
N TYR A 74 5.34 8.35 0.31
CA TYR A 74 4.92 6.99 0.70
C TYR A 74 5.70 5.93 -0.08
N ILE A 75 5.81 6.10 -1.39
CA ILE A 75 6.50 5.13 -2.26
C ILE A 75 7.97 5.02 -1.88
N THR A 76 8.66 6.13 -1.69
CA THR A 76 10.07 6.15 -1.31
C THR A 76 10.30 5.47 0.03
N SER A 77 9.48 5.78 1.03
CA SER A 77 9.60 5.20 2.36
C SER A 77 9.32 3.70 2.36
N THR A 78 8.27 3.28 1.65
CA THR A 78 7.89 1.87 1.57
C THR A 78 8.92 1.07 0.78
N SER A 79 9.41 1.63 -0.32
CA SER A 79 10.46 1.00 -1.12
C SER A 79 11.73 0.78 -0.29
N SER A 80 12.11 1.76 0.50
CA SER A 80 13.26 1.67 1.41
C SER A 80 13.05 0.59 2.47
N LEU A 81 11.85 0.50 3.04
CA LEU A 81 11.53 -0.53 4.02
C LEU A 81 11.63 -1.93 3.41
N LEU A 82 11.03 -2.13 2.24
CA LEU A 82 11.05 -3.42 1.56
C LEU A 82 12.48 -3.82 1.15
N TYR A 83 13.25 -2.87 0.67
CA TYR A 83 14.65 -3.10 0.30
C TYR A 83 15.47 -3.54 1.51
N ARG A 84 15.23 -2.93 2.68
CA ARG A 84 15.95 -3.28 3.91
C ARG A 84 15.76 -4.73 4.29
N TYR A 85 14.59 -5.30 4.02
CA TYR A 85 14.29 -6.71 4.32
C TYR A 85 14.71 -7.66 3.19
N GLN A 86 15.23 -7.13 2.08
CA GLN A 86 15.84 -7.91 0.98
C GLN A 86 14.96 -9.07 0.48
N GLY A 87 13.66 -8.82 0.33
CA GLY A 87 12.72 -9.83 -0.14
C GLY A 87 12.18 -10.78 0.93
N HIS A 88 12.61 -10.64 2.17
CA HIS A 88 12.11 -11.46 3.28
C HIS A 88 10.66 -11.10 3.67
N LEU A 89 10.22 -9.90 3.36
CA LEU A 89 8.81 -9.55 3.46
C LEU A 89 8.13 -9.87 2.13
N GLY A 90 7.19 -10.80 2.16
CA GLY A 90 6.47 -11.22 0.96
C GLY A 90 5.32 -10.29 0.60
N ALA A 91 5.60 -9.00 0.50
CA ALA A 91 4.59 -7.99 0.23
C ALA A 91 4.80 -7.36 -1.14
N TYR A 92 3.82 -7.51 -2.01
CA TYR A 92 3.74 -6.84 -3.31
C TYR A 92 2.57 -5.89 -3.24
N LEU A 93 2.79 -4.61 -3.57
CA LEU A 93 1.79 -3.57 -3.38
C LEU A 93 1.49 -2.85 -4.68
N ILE A 94 0.20 -2.58 -4.91
CA ILE A 94 -0.25 -1.62 -5.93
C ILE A 94 -0.82 -0.43 -5.17
N VAL A 95 -0.18 0.71 -5.33
CA VAL A 95 -0.51 1.93 -4.59
C VAL A 95 -1.22 2.89 -5.51
N GLY A 96 -2.37 3.38 -5.07
CA GLY A 96 -3.11 4.41 -5.77
C GLY A 96 -3.34 5.61 -4.86
N GLY A 97 -3.12 6.80 -5.37
CA GLY A 97 -3.32 8.01 -4.60
C GLY A 97 -3.43 9.24 -5.47
N TYR A 98 -3.96 10.29 -4.86
CA TYR A 98 -4.11 11.59 -5.51
C TYR A 98 -3.56 12.66 -4.56
N ASP A 99 -2.58 13.41 -5.00
CA ASP A 99 -1.96 14.46 -4.19
C ASP A 99 -1.88 15.78 -4.98
N VAL A 100 -1.10 16.72 -4.47
CA VAL A 100 -0.97 18.05 -5.10
C VAL A 100 -0.38 17.97 -6.51
N THR A 101 0.31 16.91 -6.85
CA THR A 101 0.90 16.71 -8.17
C THR A 101 0.00 15.93 -9.13
N GLY A 102 -1.15 15.44 -8.65
CA GLY A 102 -2.13 14.70 -9.45
C GLY A 102 -2.27 13.25 -9.01
N GLY A 103 -2.84 12.42 -9.90
CA GLY A 103 -3.07 11.00 -9.64
C GLY A 103 -1.84 10.16 -9.90
N HIS A 104 -1.63 9.16 -9.05
CA HIS A 104 -0.50 8.24 -9.16
C HIS A 104 -0.95 6.81 -8.97
N LEU A 105 -0.43 5.91 -9.80
CA LEU A 105 -0.66 4.48 -9.69
C LEU A 105 0.69 3.79 -9.87
N VAL A 106 1.16 3.12 -8.82
CA VAL A 106 2.51 2.55 -8.77
C VAL A 106 2.47 1.14 -8.21
N MET A 107 3.32 0.27 -8.72
CA MET A 107 3.50 -1.08 -8.21
C MET A 107 4.86 -1.19 -7.51
N LEU A 108 4.87 -1.79 -6.32
CA LEU A 108 6.07 -2.07 -5.56
C LEU A 108 6.24 -3.57 -5.40
N SER A 109 7.43 -4.09 -5.70
CA SER A 109 7.75 -5.49 -5.47
C SER A 109 8.29 -5.70 -4.04
N ALA A 110 8.37 -6.96 -3.63
CA ALA A 110 8.92 -7.32 -2.32
C ALA A 110 10.39 -6.90 -2.15
N GLU A 111 11.08 -6.62 -3.23
CA GLU A 111 12.48 -6.19 -3.21
C GLU A 111 12.64 -4.67 -3.20
N GLY A 112 11.55 -3.93 -3.17
CA GLY A 112 11.58 -2.48 -3.14
C GLY A 112 11.71 -1.81 -4.50
N LYS A 113 11.28 -2.50 -5.55
CA LYS A 113 11.37 -1.96 -6.92
C LYS A 113 10.05 -1.44 -7.46
#